data_4dde3eb61c98a6cc0c3d5ef1ae8b6b88
#
_entry.id   4dde3eb61c98a6cc0c3d5ef1ae8b6b88
#
_cell.length_a   1.000
_cell.length_b   1.000
_cell.length_c   1.000
_cell.angle_alpha   90.00
_cell.angle_beta   90.00
_cell.angle_gamma   90.00
#
_symmetry.space_group_name_H-M   'P 1'
#
loop_
_entity.id
_entity.type
_entity.pdbx_description
1 polymer ?
#
loop_
_entity_poly.entity_id
_entity_poly.type
_entity_poly.pdbx_seq_one_letter_code
_entity_poly.pdbx_strand_id
1 'polypeptide(L)'
;MPIGRHPKNRLLFCVKDGGREAITHFRIKKRFKNFSLLDVELETGRTHQIRVHLNHIGHPIAGDASYNKIRVWKDAIPKELEVINNLQRQALHSYSLKFNFLKKEFCFDSKIPNDLEKTMEVLEK
;
A
#
# COMPACT_ATOMS: atom_id res chain seq x y z
N MET A 1 -1.64 -13.81 -6.11
CA MET A 1 -1.20 -13.45 -7.48
C MET A 1 0.32 -13.47 -7.53
N PRO A 2 0.92 -14.24 -8.41
CA PRO A 2 2.37 -14.34 -8.49
C PRO A 2 3.04 -13.04 -8.93
N ILE A 3 4.21 -12.76 -8.37
CA ILE A 3 4.94 -11.51 -8.59
C ILE A 3 6.31 -11.81 -9.18
N GLY A 4 6.66 -11.09 -10.24
CA GLY A 4 7.96 -11.14 -10.89
C GLY A 4 8.44 -9.75 -11.30
N ARG A 5 9.66 -9.69 -11.86
CA ARG A 5 10.19 -8.41 -12.33
C ARG A 5 9.40 -7.90 -13.52
N HIS A 6 9.20 -6.59 -13.54
CA HIS A 6 8.54 -5.93 -14.66
C HIS A 6 9.39 -6.10 -15.95
N PRO A 7 8.77 -6.49 -17.08
CA PRO A 7 9.54 -6.80 -18.30
C PRO A 7 10.24 -5.59 -18.92
N LYS A 8 9.74 -4.40 -18.70
CA LYS A 8 10.28 -3.15 -19.28
C LYS A 8 11.07 -2.29 -18.30
N ASN A 9 10.79 -2.39 -17.01
CA ASN A 9 11.47 -1.62 -15.98
C ASN A 9 11.92 -2.55 -14.85
N ARG A 10 13.21 -2.88 -14.81
CA ARG A 10 13.77 -3.84 -13.84
C ARG A 10 13.75 -3.37 -12.39
N LEU A 11 13.51 -2.09 -12.15
CA LEU A 11 13.36 -1.56 -10.79
C LEU A 11 11.97 -1.82 -10.23
N LEU A 12 11.02 -2.22 -11.07
CA LEU A 12 9.65 -2.49 -10.69
C LEU A 12 9.32 -3.99 -10.76
N PHE A 13 8.22 -4.35 -10.12
CA PHE A 13 7.66 -5.70 -10.10
C PHE A 13 6.23 -5.65 -10.63
N CYS A 14 5.72 -6.79 -11.03
CA CYS A 14 4.34 -6.87 -11.55
C CYS A 14 3.75 -8.25 -11.27
N VAL A 15 2.44 -8.36 -11.40
CA VAL A 15 1.78 -9.67 -11.43
C VAL A 15 2.14 -10.35 -12.74
N LYS A 16 2.69 -11.55 -12.65
CA LYS A 16 3.28 -12.23 -13.79
C LYS A 16 3.20 -13.74 -13.63
N ASP A 17 2.73 -14.42 -14.67
CA ASP A 17 2.77 -15.88 -14.72
C ASP A 17 4.21 -16.37 -14.65
N GLY A 18 4.44 -17.39 -13.84
CA GLY A 18 5.79 -17.88 -13.57
C GLY A 18 6.55 -17.08 -12.50
N GLY A 19 5.97 -16.01 -11.96
CA GLY A 19 6.51 -15.30 -10.80
C GLY A 19 6.39 -16.10 -9.51
N ARG A 20 6.87 -15.52 -8.42
CA ARG A 20 6.78 -16.16 -7.10
C ARG A 20 5.39 -15.95 -6.52
N GLU A 21 4.78 -17.03 -6.02
CA GLU A 21 3.46 -16.95 -5.41
C GLU A 21 3.41 -15.94 -4.28
N ALA A 22 2.36 -15.12 -4.26
CA ALA A 22 2.19 -14.05 -3.28
C ALA A 22 0.72 -13.91 -2.90
N ILE A 23 0.44 -13.86 -1.59
CA ILE A 23 -0.90 -13.78 -1.06
C ILE A 23 -1.03 -12.58 -0.14
N THR A 24 -1.94 -11.69 -0.49
CA THR A 24 -2.27 -10.48 0.27
C THR A 24 -3.76 -10.51 0.60
N HIS A 25 -4.09 -10.31 1.88
CA HIS A 25 -5.47 -10.13 2.32
C HIS A 25 -5.68 -8.69 2.71
N PHE A 26 -6.82 -8.13 2.40
CA PHE A 26 -7.15 -6.79 2.87
C PHE A 26 -8.64 -6.65 3.16
N ARG A 27 -8.95 -5.68 4.01
CA ARG A 27 -10.32 -5.26 4.28
C ARG A 27 -10.36 -3.74 4.41
N ILE A 28 -11.51 -3.17 4.10
CA ILE A 28 -11.69 -1.72 4.21
C ILE A 28 -11.95 -1.41 5.68
N LYS A 29 -11.07 -0.63 6.28
CA LYS A 29 -11.21 -0.15 7.65
C LYS A 29 -12.05 1.11 7.72
N LYS A 30 -11.87 2.02 6.77
CA LYS A 30 -12.60 3.29 6.70
C LYS A 30 -12.70 3.78 5.26
N ARG A 31 -13.86 4.29 4.88
CA ARG A 31 -14.06 4.92 3.57
C ARG A 31 -14.05 6.43 3.71
N PHE A 32 -13.25 7.10 2.90
CA PHE A 32 -13.31 8.54 2.68
C PHE A 32 -14.07 8.78 1.37
N LYS A 33 -14.30 10.04 1.02
CA LYS A 33 -15.03 10.37 -0.21
C LYS A 33 -14.37 9.76 -1.47
N ASN A 34 -13.07 9.96 -1.62
CA ASN A 34 -12.33 9.54 -2.81
C ASN A 34 -11.19 8.54 -2.52
N PHE A 35 -11.03 8.15 -1.27
CA PHE A 35 -9.97 7.25 -0.82
C PHE A 35 -10.53 6.24 0.18
N SER A 36 -9.75 5.22 0.45
CA SER A 36 -10.09 4.24 1.49
C SER A 36 -8.87 3.90 2.33
N LEU A 37 -9.09 3.68 3.61
CA LEU A 37 -8.07 3.13 4.51
C LEU A 37 -8.27 1.63 4.60
N LEU A 38 -7.21 0.87 4.32
CA LEU A 38 -7.24 -0.59 4.34
C LEU A 38 -6.39 -1.14 5.48
N ASP A 39 -6.88 -2.22 6.09
CA ASP A 39 -6.04 -3.13 6.86
C ASP A 39 -5.57 -4.22 5.93
N VAL A 40 -4.27 -4.46 5.90
CA VAL A 40 -3.64 -5.42 5.00
C VAL A 40 -2.89 -6.47 5.82
N GLU A 41 -3.09 -7.74 5.47
CA GLU A 41 -2.42 -8.86 6.09
C GLU A 41 -1.72 -9.71 5.03
N LEU A 42 -0.46 -10.06 5.28
CA LEU A 42 0.37 -10.79 4.33
C LEU A 42 0.60 -12.23 4.78
N GLU A 43 0.40 -13.19 3.86
CA GLU A 43 0.87 -14.56 4.05
C GLU A 43 2.28 -14.75 3.47
N THR A 44 2.67 -13.89 2.55
CA THR A 44 3.99 -13.87 1.91
C THR A 44 4.57 -12.47 1.97
N GLY A 45 5.86 -12.33 1.77
CA GLY A 45 6.51 -11.02 1.80
C GLY A 45 7.38 -10.77 0.56
N ARG A 46 6.79 -10.82 -0.64
CA ARG A 46 7.52 -10.55 -1.88
C ARG A 46 7.81 -9.06 -2.04
N THR A 47 8.85 -8.75 -2.80
CA THR A 47 9.24 -7.36 -3.04
C THR A 47 8.08 -6.52 -3.57
N HIS A 48 7.80 -5.40 -2.92
CA HIS A 48 6.72 -4.47 -3.26
C HIS A 48 5.34 -5.13 -3.33
N GLN A 49 5.13 -6.23 -2.64
CA GLN A 49 3.93 -7.07 -2.80
C GLN A 49 2.62 -6.30 -2.68
N ILE A 50 2.42 -5.54 -1.62
CA ILE A 50 1.17 -4.78 -1.41
C ILE A 50 0.99 -3.75 -2.52
N ARG A 51 2.06 -3.03 -2.86
CA ARG A 51 2.06 -2.01 -3.91
C ARG A 51 1.70 -2.60 -5.26
N VAL A 52 2.31 -3.73 -5.60
CA VAL A 52 2.06 -4.46 -6.87
C VAL A 52 0.63 -4.99 -6.94
N HIS A 53 0.18 -5.67 -5.89
CA HIS A 53 -1.17 -6.25 -5.88
C HIS A 53 -2.26 -5.19 -5.97
N LEU A 54 -2.18 -4.14 -5.17
CA LEU A 54 -3.18 -3.06 -5.19
C LEU A 54 -3.18 -2.31 -6.52
N ASN A 55 -2.03 -2.05 -7.08
CA ASN A 55 -1.94 -1.43 -8.40
C ASN A 55 -2.57 -2.33 -9.48
N HIS A 56 -2.33 -3.63 -9.42
CA HIS A 56 -2.86 -4.59 -10.41
C HIS A 56 -4.39 -4.63 -10.42
N ILE A 57 -5.01 -4.56 -9.25
CA ILE A 57 -6.48 -4.53 -9.16
C ILE A 57 -7.10 -3.15 -9.41
N GLY A 58 -6.27 -2.17 -9.77
CA GLY A 58 -6.74 -0.84 -10.12
C GLY A 58 -6.87 0.15 -8.96
N HIS A 59 -6.32 -0.18 -7.79
CA HIS A 59 -6.38 0.65 -6.59
C HIS A 59 -4.99 0.90 -6.00
N PRO A 60 -4.11 1.62 -6.73
CA PRO A 60 -2.75 1.85 -6.26
C PRO A 60 -2.73 2.67 -4.97
N ILE A 61 -1.67 2.51 -4.20
CA ILE A 61 -1.49 3.20 -2.93
C ILE A 61 -1.30 4.70 -3.17
N ALA A 62 -1.99 5.51 -2.39
CA ALA A 62 -1.83 6.96 -2.42
C ALA A 62 -0.36 7.34 -2.17
N GLY A 63 0.17 8.28 -2.94
CA GLY A 63 1.55 8.74 -2.81
C GLY A 63 2.60 7.84 -3.43
N ASP A 64 2.23 6.70 -3.98
CA ASP A 64 3.16 5.77 -4.62
C ASP A 64 3.50 6.22 -6.04
N ALA A 65 4.57 6.97 -6.19
CA ALA A 65 4.98 7.53 -7.47
C ALA A 65 5.45 6.47 -8.48
N SER A 66 5.95 5.33 -7.99
CA SER A 66 6.49 4.27 -8.87
C SER A 66 5.41 3.48 -9.59
N TYR A 67 4.31 3.18 -8.90
CA TYR A 67 3.23 2.35 -9.44
C TYR A 67 1.97 3.13 -9.81
N ASN A 68 1.93 4.42 -9.52
CA ASN A 68 0.77 5.27 -9.76
C ASN A 68 1.11 6.48 -10.65
N LYS A 69 2.00 6.30 -11.62
CA LYS A 69 2.54 7.40 -12.44
C LYS A 69 1.54 8.08 -13.36
N ILE A 70 0.55 7.34 -13.84
CA ILE A 70 -0.30 7.79 -14.95
C ILE A 70 -1.70 8.16 -14.45
N ARG A 71 -2.00 7.94 -13.18
CA ARG A 71 -3.34 8.16 -12.70
C ARG A 71 -3.60 9.60 -12.36
N VAL A 72 -4.59 10.12 -13.05
CA VAL A 72 -5.25 11.35 -12.64
C VAL A 72 -6.49 10.93 -11.88
N TRP A 73 -6.59 11.28 -10.63
CA TRP A 73 -7.75 10.99 -9.82
C TRP A 73 -8.82 12.02 -10.16
N LYS A 74 -9.72 11.66 -11.07
CA LYS A 74 -10.73 12.55 -11.62
C LYS A 74 -11.61 13.22 -10.58
N ASP A 75 -11.89 12.51 -9.49
CA ASP A 75 -12.82 12.99 -8.47
C ASP A 75 -12.11 13.63 -7.26
N ALA A 76 -10.79 13.61 -7.25
CA ALA A 76 -10.02 14.19 -6.14
C ALA A 76 -10.05 15.72 -6.18
N ILE A 77 -10.33 16.34 -5.04
CA ILE A 77 -10.32 17.80 -4.93
C ILE A 77 -8.90 18.31 -4.65
N PRO A 78 -8.61 19.61 -4.92
CA PRO A 78 -7.25 20.15 -4.78
C PRO A 78 -6.59 19.92 -3.43
N LYS A 79 -7.31 20.03 -2.32
CA LYS A 79 -6.71 19.80 -0.99
C LYS A 79 -6.28 18.35 -0.77
N GLU A 80 -7.01 17.39 -1.37
CA GLU A 80 -6.65 15.97 -1.32
C GLU A 80 -5.36 15.72 -2.09
N LEU A 81 -5.28 16.27 -3.30
CA LEU A 81 -4.07 16.16 -4.14
C LEU A 81 -2.87 16.80 -3.47
N GLU A 82 -3.04 17.95 -2.82
CA GLU A 82 -1.97 18.64 -2.13
C GLU A 82 -1.42 17.79 -0.96
N VAL A 83 -2.28 17.25 -0.11
CA VAL A 83 -1.82 16.45 1.02
C VAL A 83 -1.16 15.16 0.58
N ILE A 84 -1.64 14.52 -0.46
CA ILE A 84 -1.04 13.31 -1.02
C ILE A 84 0.32 13.61 -1.64
N ASN A 85 0.45 14.70 -2.40
CA ASN A 85 1.70 15.10 -3.01
C ASN A 85 2.75 15.50 -1.96
N ASN A 86 2.35 16.14 -0.88
CA ASN A 86 3.25 16.52 0.21
C ASN A 86 3.74 15.32 1.00
N LEU A 87 3.07 14.20 0.94
CA LEU A 87 3.50 12.98 1.61
C LEU A 87 4.85 12.46 1.09
N GLN A 88 5.13 12.61 -0.19
CA GLN A 88 6.39 12.23 -0.87
C GLN A 88 6.80 10.76 -0.70
N ARG A 89 5.86 9.90 -0.37
CA ARG A 89 6.06 8.46 -0.26
C ARG A 89 4.71 7.75 -0.36
N GLN A 90 4.76 6.43 -0.54
CA GLN A 90 3.53 5.63 -0.49
C GLN A 90 2.92 5.68 0.93
N ALA A 91 1.61 5.83 0.99
CA ALA A 91 0.85 5.83 2.24
C ALA A 91 0.69 4.39 2.74
N LEU A 92 1.79 3.82 3.23
CA LEU A 92 1.87 2.43 3.68
C LEU A 92 2.69 2.36 4.95
N HIS A 93 2.14 1.70 5.97
CA HIS A 93 2.80 1.53 7.26
C HIS A 93 2.56 0.13 7.80
N SER A 94 3.63 -0.52 8.23
CA SER A 94 3.55 -1.77 8.96
C SER A 94 3.35 -1.46 10.44
N TYR A 95 2.13 -1.70 10.96
CA TYR A 95 1.81 -1.34 12.34
C TYR A 95 1.86 -2.51 13.31
N SER A 96 1.90 -3.73 12.82
CA SER A 96 1.94 -4.92 13.66
C SER A 96 2.79 -6.02 13.02
N LEU A 97 3.61 -6.64 13.82
CA LEU A 97 4.44 -7.76 13.40
C LEU A 97 4.33 -8.87 14.45
N LYS A 98 3.91 -10.05 14.02
CA LYS A 98 3.86 -11.26 14.85
C LYS A 98 4.70 -12.35 14.24
N PHE A 99 5.52 -13.02 15.05
CA PHE A 99 6.30 -14.16 14.60
C PHE A 99 6.62 -15.09 15.76
N ASN A 100 6.92 -16.35 15.42
CA ASN A 100 7.36 -17.34 16.37
C ASN A 100 8.86 -17.56 16.20
N PHE A 101 9.59 -17.51 17.30
CA PHE A 101 11.02 -17.77 17.33
C PHE A 101 11.37 -18.55 18.59
N LEU A 102 12.05 -19.68 18.44
CA LEU A 102 12.40 -20.59 19.53
C LEU A 102 11.20 -20.95 20.41
N LYS A 103 10.08 -21.29 19.79
CA LYS A 103 8.79 -21.67 20.43
C LYS A 103 8.13 -20.56 21.24
N LYS A 104 8.57 -19.29 21.06
CA LYS A 104 7.94 -18.13 21.65
C LYS A 104 7.28 -17.28 20.56
N GLU A 105 6.08 -16.76 20.86
CA GLU A 105 5.41 -15.81 20.01
C GLU A 105 5.87 -14.39 20.37
N PHE A 106 6.29 -13.65 19.37
CA PHE A 106 6.66 -12.24 19.49
C PHE A 106 5.66 -11.38 18.75
N CYS A 107 5.23 -10.29 19.38
CA CYS A 107 4.29 -9.35 18.81
C CYS A 107 4.81 -7.93 19.02
N PHE A 108 4.95 -7.17 17.93
CA PHE A 108 5.40 -5.78 17.96
C PHE A 108 4.38 -4.89 17.27
N ASP A 109 4.02 -3.78 17.91
CA ASP A 109 3.11 -2.79 17.35
C ASP A 109 3.84 -1.47 17.18
N SER A 110 3.44 -0.71 16.16
CA SER A 110 3.99 0.60 15.85
C SER A 110 2.86 1.61 15.64
N LYS A 111 3.02 2.80 16.19
CA LYS A 111 2.05 3.87 15.98
C LYS A 111 2.07 4.35 14.54
N ILE A 112 0.91 4.82 14.06
CA ILE A 112 0.80 5.42 12.74
C ILE A 112 1.66 6.69 12.71
N PRO A 113 2.55 6.86 11.71
CA PRO A 113 3.36 8.06 11.58
C PRO A 113 2.53 9.34 11.44
N ASN A 114 3.06 10.44 11.94
CA ASN A 114 2.34 11.73 11.93
C ASN A 114 1.94 12.19 10.54
N ASP A 115 2.77 11.97 9.52
CA ASP A 115 2.47 12.36 8.15
C ASP A 115 1.24 11.62 7.59
N LEU A 116 1.09 10.33 7.89
CA LEU A 116 -0.07 9.55 7.49
C LEU A 116 -1.31 9.96 8.30
N GLU A 117 -1.15 10.22 9.59
CA GLU A 117 -2.24 10.67 10.45
C GLU A 117 -2.81 12.02 9.99
N LYS A 118 -1.95 12.98 9.66
CA LYS A 118 -2.36 14.27 9.10
C LYS A 118 -3.05 14.12 7.74
N THR A 119 -2.54 13.23 6.91
CA THR A 119 -3.16 12.92 5.62
C THR A 119 -4.59 12.43 5.81
N MET A 120 -4.80 11.49 6.73
CA MET A 120 -6.13 10.97 7.01
C MET A 120 -7.09 12.05 7.54
N GLU A 121 -6.60 12.95 8.40
CA GLU A 121 -7.40 14.07 8.91
C GLU A 121 -7.92 14.96 7.78
N VAL A 122 -7.09 15.25 6.79
CA VAL A 122 -7.49 16.03 5.62
C VAL A 122 -8.54 15.29 4.78
N LEU A 123 -8.34 13.99 4.57
CA LEU A 123 -9.24 13.17 3.77
C LEU A 123 -10.62 12.99 4.42
N GLU A 124 -10.71 13.07 5.74
CA GLU A 124 -11.98 12.98 6.48
C GLU A 124 -12.88 14.21 6.28
N LYS A 125 -12.30 15.34 5.98
CA LYS A 125 -13.04 16.60 5.78
C LYS A 125 -13.57 16.69 4.33
#